data_a30fe096351bac3bf8fc4e13a5ba263e
#
_entry.id   a30fe096351bac3bf8fc4e13a5ba263e
#
_cell.length_a   1.000
_cell.length_b   1.000
_cell.length_c   1.000
_cell.angle_alpha   90.00
_cell.angle_beta   90.00
_cell.angle_gamma   90.00
#
_symmetry.space_group_name_H-M   'P 1'
#
loop_
_entity.id
_entity.type
_entity.pdbx_description
1 polymer ?
#
loop_
_entity_poly.entity_id
_entity_poly.type
_entity_poly.pdbx_seq_one_letter_code
_entity_poly.pdbx_strand_id
1 'polypeptide(L)'
;MDITIPKDEEKILLTKLDARNDTEAARMKRYLSMPDLSRTPGSPLYDMVERVKGVPSLTGFDTITIPEIVPAHASFDLFNFAPDHPARSASDTYYVDEKNILRTHDTVFWYYYLNLPEIKARIETQDSFGTLCYGKVYRKDEIDRRHMNVFHQMGGWHLVPDTEKTITLDDLKQVLSEVVESVFGSSIVYRFNTDTFPYTDPSLEVEVEVNGEWVEILGGGLPRKEVLANFGITGYNGWAFGFGLERLAIISMKLPDIRLLWSSDERVKKQLVLGKEFIEISKYPPAFRDISFVVSKGFVPNDYFDLVRDVAGDLVGEVELIDTYENDEKFGADKVSYAYRVTYRSIERTLQGEEVDALHKKLEETTREVCTAEIR
;
A
#
# COMPACT_ATOMS: atom_id res chain seq x y z
N MET A 1 14.47 10.50 17.99
CA MET A 1 15.49 10.93 16.97
C MET A 1 14.88 10.82 15.58
N ASP A 2 15.30 11.69 14.64
CA ASP A 2 14.97 11.50 13.22
C ASP A 2 16.13 10.79 12.53
N ILE A 3 15.91 9.56 12.11
CA ILE A 3 16.91 8.66 11.55
C ILE A 3 16.66 8.51 10.05
N THR A 4 17.71 8.65 9.24
CA THR A 4 17.63 8.40 7.80
C THR A 4 18.68 7.35 7.42
N ILE A 5 18.21 6.22 6.91
CA ILE A 5 19.10 5.16 6.43
C ILE A 5 19.82 5.63 5.16
N PRO A 6 21.16 5.47 5.07
CA PRO A 6 21.92 5.78 3.85
C PRO A 6 21.36 5.02 2.63
N LYS A 7 21.26 5.73 1.51
CA LYS A 7 20.68 5.19 0.27
C LYS A 7 21.75 4.67 -0.73
N ASP A 8 22.95 4.32 -0.28
CA ASP A 8 24.03 3.96 -1.20
C ASP A 8 23.76 2.61 -1.90
N GLU A 9 23.21 1.63 -1.19
CA GLU A 9 22.77 0.37 -1.80
C GLU A 9 21.59 0.58 -2.76
N GLU A 10 20.63 1.42 -2.37
CA GLU A 10 19.49 1.78 -3.21
C GLU A 10 19.94 2.45 -4.51
N LYS A 11 20.92 3.33 -4.48
CA LYS A 11 21.50 3.99 -5.67
C LYS A 11 22.08 2.97 -6.65
N ILE A 12 22.75 1.92 -6.14
CA ILE A 12 23.28 0.84 -6.98
C ILE A 12 22.12 0.09 -7.66
N LEU A 13 21.06 -0.19 -6.92
CA LEU A 13 19.87 -0.89 -7.44
C LEU A 13 19.11 -0.02 -8.44
N LEU A 14 18.97 1.27 -8.18
CA LEU A 14 18.42 2.25 -9.14
C LEU A 14 19.23 2.28 -10.43
N THR A 15 20.56 2.28 -10.36
CA THR A 15 21.42 2.23 -11.55
C THR A 15 21.20 0.96 -12.37
N LYS A 16 21.02 -0.20 -11.70
CA LYS A 16 20.68 -1.47 -12.37
C LYS A 16 19.29 -1.40 -13.01
N LEU A 17 18.32 -0.84 -12.29
CA LEU A 17 16.96 -0.65 -12.81
C LEU A 17 16.92 0.29 -14.00
N ASP A 18 17.74 1.36 -13.98
CA ASP A 18 17.86 2.33 -15.08
C ASP A 18 18.44 1.72 -16.35
N ALA A 19 19.30 0.72 -16.21
CA ALA A 19 19.86 -0.01 -17.35
C ALA A 19 18.85 -0.99 -18.01
N ARG A 20 17.73 -1.31 -17.32
CA ARG A 20 16.67 -2.15 -17.87
C ARG A 20 15.74 -1.35 -18.77
N ASN A 21 15.34 -1.95 -19.90
CA ASN A 21 14.45 -1.34 -20.91
C ASN A 21 13.13 -2.11 -21.06
N ASP A 22 12.82 -3.05 -20.17
CA ASP A 22 11.55 -3.78 -20.16
C ASP A 22 10.41 -2.94 -19.56
N THR A 23 9.18 -3.35 -19.83
CA THR A 23 7.96 -2.66 -19.39
C THR A 23 7.85 -2.59 -17.86
N GLU A 24 8.25 -3.64 -17.16
CA GLU A 24 8.19 -3.67 -15.69
C GLU A 24 9.16 -2.68 -15.07
N ALA A 25 10.39 -2.59 -15.61
CA ALA A 25 11.36 -1.59 -15.19
C ALA A 25 10.83 -0.15 -15.43
N ALA A 26 10.19 0.09 -16.58
CA ALA A 26 9.57 1.39 -16.86
C ALA A 26 8.48 1.75 -15.83
N ARG A 27 7.64 0.78 -15.43
CA ARG A 27 6.64 0.96 -14.36
C ARG A 27 7.29 1.31 -13.04
N MET A 28 8.25 0.50 -12.59
CA MET A 28 8.95 0.75 -11.32
C MET A 28 9.61 2.12 -11.28
N LYS A 29 10.28 2.54 -12.35
CA LYS A 29 10.87 3.89 -12.46
C LYS A 29 9.80 4.98 -12.31
N ARG A 30 8.65 4.83 -12.97
CA ARG A 30 7.53 5.76 -12.85
C ARG A 30 7.01 5.83 -11.41
N TYR A 31 6.81 4.69 -10.75
CA TYR A 31 6.32 4.65 -9.38
C TYR A 31 7.31 5.25 -8.38
N LEU A 32 8.59 4.95 -8.53
CA LEU A 32 9.64 5.55 -7.70
C LEU A 32 9.73 7.07 -7.88
N SER A 33 9.43 7.60 -9.07
CA SER A 33 9.42 9.04 -9.35
C SER A 33 8.20 9.78 -8.80
N MET A 34 7.15 9.08 -8.40
CA MET A 34 5.97 9.72 -7.78
C MET A 34 6.34 10.38 -6.45
N PRO A 35 5.79 11.55 -6.13
CA PRO A 35 6.08 12.23 -4.87
C PRO A 35 5.61 11.39 -3.67
N ASP A 36 6.35 11.47 -2.57
CA ASP A 36 5.91 10.94 -1.27
C ASP A 36 4.98 11.95 -0.60
N LEU A 37 3.67 11.69 -0.70
CA LEU A 37 2.65 12.59 -0.15
C LEU A 37 2.66 12.64 1.38
N SER A 38 3.15 11.60 2.05
CA SER A 38 3.29 11.58 3.51
C SER A 38 4.40 12.51 4.01
N ARG A 39 5.27 12.97 3.10
CA ARG A 39 6.39 13.89 3.36
C ARG A 39 6.27 15.22 2.61
N THR A 40 5.15 15.42 1.91
CA THR A 40 4.90 16.65 1.13
C THR A 40 4.03 17.59 1.95
N PRO A 41 4.56 18.71 2.48
CA PRO A 41 3.76 19.69 3.22
C PRO A 41 2.56 20.19 2.41
N GLY A 42 1.39 20.27 3.06
CA GLY A 42 0.12 20.64 2.42
C GLY A 42 -0.64 19.45 1.82
N SER A 43 -0.07 18.25 1.82
CA SER A 43 -0.81 17.01 1.56
C SER A 43 -1.60 16.58 2.80
N PRO A 44 -2.85 16.08 2.65
CA PRO A 44 -3.57 15.52 3.78
C PRO A 44 -2.86 14.32 4.43
N LEU A 45 -2.05 13.57 3.66
CA LEU A 45 -1.27 12.46 4.22
C LEU A 45 -0.13 12.96 5.12
N TYR A 46 0.51 14.07 4.76
CA TYR A 46 1.49 14.73 5.62
C TYR A 46 0.83 15.22 6.94
N ASP A 47 -0.32 15.89 6.83
CA ASP A 47 -1.05 16.37 8.00
C ASP A 47 -1.49 15.21 8.92
N MET A 48 -1.88 14.08 8.33
CA MET A 48 -2.22 12.86 9.08
C MET A 48 -1.02 12.31 9.84
N VAL A 49 0.13 12.19 9.19
CA VAL A 49 1.38 11.75 9.83
C VAL A 49 1.73 12.64 11.01
N GLU A 50 1.65 13.96 10.85
CA GLU A 50 1.95 14.89 11.94
C GLU A 50 0.95 14.79 13.10
N ARG A 51 -0.35 14.56 12.83
CA ARG A 51 -1.35 14.29 13.87
C ARG A 51 -1.02 13.02 14.65
N VAL A 52 -0.73 11.93 13.96
CA VAL A 52 -0.41 10.65 14.58
C VAL A 52 0.89 10.72 15.40
N LYS A 53 1.92 11.36 14.89
CA LYS A 53 3.16 11.60 15.66
C LYS A 53 2.94 12.40 16.94
N GLY A 54 1.90 13.23 16.96
CA GLY A 54 1.52 14.07 18.11
C GLY A 54 0.70 13.38 19.18
N VAL A 55 0.30 12.11 19.00
CA VAL A 55 -0.49 11.42 20.04
C VAL A 55 0.37 11.09 21.28
N PRO A 56 -0.22 11.17 22.49
CA PRO A 56 0.53 11.03 23.75
C PRO A 56 1.36 9.76 23.85
N SER A 57 0.80 8.62 23.45
CA SER A 57 1.45 7.30 23.53
C SER A 57 2.64 7.15 22.57
N LEU A 58 2.82 8.04 21.59
CA LEU A 58 3.94 8.01 20.65
C LEU A 58 4.96 9.13 20.90
N THR A 59 4.76 9.90 21.96
CA THR A 59 5.68 10.99 22.34
C THR A 59 7.07 10.43 22.66
N GLY A 60 8.09 11.00 22.04
CA GLY A 60 9.49 10.59 22.26
C GLY A 60 9.95 9.41 21.41
N PHE A 61 9.09 8.86 20.57
CA PHE A 61 9.48 7.81 19.62
C PHE A 61 10.47 8.34 18.58
N ASP A 62 11.36 7.46 18.17
CA ASP A 62 12.22 7.73 17.04
C ASP A 62 11.39 7.71 15.74
N THR A 63 11.81 8.46 14.72
CA THR A 63 11.24 8.38 13.38
C THR A 63 12.31 7.89 12.42
N ILE A 64 12.01 6.88 11.61
CA ILE A 64 12.97 6.33 10.65
C ILE A 64 12.50 6.47 9.21
N THR A 65 13.42 6.90 8.35
CA THR A 65 13.25 6.88 6.88
C THR A 65 14.14 5.79 6.30
N ILE A 66 13.52 4.87 5.57
CA ILE A 66 14.19 3.71 4.97
C ILE A 66 14.14 3.78 3.44
N PRO A 67 15.01 3.04 2.73
CA PRO A 67 14.95 2.92 1.28
C PRO A 67 13.60 2.42 0.75
N GLU A 68 13.28 2.73 -0.49
CA GLU A 68 12.10 2.23 -1.19
C GLU A 68 12.35 0.88 -1.88
N ILE A 69 13.62 0.61 -2.22
CA ILE A 69 14.08 -0.71 -2.70
C ILE A 69 14.76 -1.42 -1.54
N VAL A 70 14.23 -2.57 -1.16
CA VAL A 70 14.63 -3.30 0.03
C VAL A 70 14.90 -4.77 -0.27
N PRO A 71 15.72 -5.48 0.55
CA PRO A 71 15.88 -6.92 0.40
C PRO A 71 14.58 -7.69 0.65
N ALA A 72 14.23 -8.60 -0.25
CA ALA A 72 13.03 -9.43 -0.13
C ALA A 72 13.02 -10.27 1.16
N HIS A 73 14.17 -10.82 1.57
CA HIS A 73 14.28 -11.57 2.81
C HIS A 73 13.95 -10.72 4.05
N ALA A 74 14.34 -9.43 4.04
CA ALA A 74 14.05 -8.52 5.13
C ALA A 74 12.57 -8.13 5.22
N SER A 75 11.85 -8.21 4.10
CA SER A 75 10.41 -7.96 4.04
C SER A 75 9.56 -9.18 4.37
N PHE A 76 10.05 -10.39 4.10
CA PHE A 76 9.24 -11.59 4.18
C PHE A 76 9.79 -12.62 5.18
N ASP A 77 11.05 -13.05 5.04
CA ASP A 77 11.60 -14.17 5.83
C ASP A 77 11.68 -13.81 7.31
N LEU A 78 12.14 -12.60 7.61
CA LEU A 78 12.27 -12.13 9.00
C LEU A 78 10.91 -11.97 9.71
N PHE A 79 9.83 -11.87 8.97
CA PHE A 79 8.46 -11.73 9.50
C PHE A 79 7.64 -13.02 9.38
N ASN A 80 8.30 -14.16 9.14
CA ASN A 80 7.67 -15.49 9.06
C ASN A 80 6.59 -15.62 7.97
N PHE A 81 6.67 -14.85 6.88
CA PHE A 81 5.81 -15.10 5.72
C PHE A 81 6.17 -16.47 5.12
N ALA A 82 5.19 -17.32 4.94
CA ALA A 82 5.38 -18.63 4.33
C ALA A 82 5.99 -18.49 2.91
N PRO A 83 6.82 -19.46 2.45
CA PRO A 83 7.44 -19.38 1.12
C PRO A 83 6.45 -19.27 -0.03
N ASP A 84 5.22 -19.79 0.14
CA ASP A 84 4.11 -19.80 -0.80
C ASP A 84 3.09 -18.67 -0.53
N HIS A 85 3.40 -17.77 0.38
CA HIS A 85 2.51 -16.64 0.70
C HIS A 85 2.31 -15.76 -0.54
N PRO A 86 1.06 -15.39 -0.90
CA PRO A 86 0.76 -14.59 -2.11
C PRO A 86 1.58 -13.31 -2.23
N ALA A 87 1.77 -12.57 -1.13
CA ALA A 87 2.58 -11.35 -1.12
C ALA A 87 4.04 -11.53 -1.57
N ARG A 88 4.56 -12.77 -1.63
CA ARG A 88 5.91 -13.07 -2.15
C ARG A 88 5.91 -13.31 -3.66
N SER A 89 4.74 -13.49 -4.24
CA SER A 89 4.61 -13.74 -5.68
C SER A 89 4.97 -12.50 -6.50
N ALA A 90 5.57 -12.72 -7.66
CA ALA A 90 5.74 -11.67 -8.66
C ALA A 90 4.40 -11.14 -9.21
N SER A 91 3.26 -11.82 -8.92
CA SER A 91 1.92 -11.31 -9.21
C SER A 91 1.52 -10.13 -8.29
N ASP A 92 2.10 -10.04 -7.09
CA ASP A 92 1.70 -9.05 -6.09
C ASP A 92 2.83 -8.06 -5.76
N THR A 93 4.08 -8.44 -6.01
CA THR A 93 5.28 -7.69 -5.63
C THR A 93 6.14 -7.32 -6.85
N TYR A 94 6.65 -6.09 -6.86
CA TYR A 94 7.59 -5.61 -7.88
C TYR A 94 9.02 -5.99 -7.51
N TYR A 95 9.61 -6.92 -8.26
CA TYR A 95 10.99 -7.37 -8.10
C TYR A 95 11.94 -6.54 -8.97
N VAL A 96 12.88 -5.84 -8.34
CA VAL A 96 13.96 -5.11 -9.04
C VAL A 96 14.99 -6.08 -9.59
N ASP A 97 15.34 -7.09 -8.78
CA ASP A 97 16.13 -8.26 -9.13
C ASP A 97 15.68 -9.47 -8.28
N GLU A 98 16.38 -10.61 -8.36
CA GLU A 98 16.02 -11.85 -7.64
C GLU A 98 15.97 -11.69 -6.11
N LYS A 99 16.61 -10.67 -5.55
CA LYS A 99 16.77 -10.47 -4.09
C LYS A 99 16.15 -9.20 -3.56
N ASN A 100 15.81 -8.25 -4.43
CA ASN A 100 15.40 -6.92 -4.04
C ASN A 100 14.05 -6.56 -4.67
N ILE A 101 13.19 -5.93 -3.87
CA ILE A 101 11.83 -5.57 -4.22
C ILE A 101 11.58 -4.07 -3.97
N LEU A 102 10.60 -3.49 -4.64
CA LEU A 102 9.95 -2.31 -4.10
C LEU A 102 9.22 -2.72 -2.83
N ARG A 103 9.43 -2.00 -1.72
CA ARG A 103 8.87 -2.40 -0.42
C ARG A 103 7.35 -2.48 -0.47
N THR A 104 6.80 -3.61 -0.04
CA THR A 104 5.35 -3.89 -0.06
C THR A 104 4.61 -3.43 1.19
N HIS A 105 5.36 -3.12 2.26
CA HIS A 105 4.86 -2.63 3.54
C HIS A 105 5.97 -1.86 4.27
N ASP A 106 5.57 -1.06 5.23
CA ASP A 106 6.48 -0.25 6.05
C ASP A 106 7.24 -1.09 7.09
N THR A 107 6.68 -2.20 7.56
CA THR A 107 7.23 -3.04 8.65
C THR A 107 8.71 -3.44 8.45
N VAL A 108 9.19 -3.47 7.20
CA VAL A 108 10.60 -3.73 6.88
C VAL A 108 11.57 -2.75 7.58
N PHE A 109 11.07 -1.64 8.13
CA PHE A 109 11.88 -0.72 8.92
C PHE A 109 12.52 -1.38 10.16
N TRP A 110 11.95 -2.46 10.69
CA TRP A 110 12.52 -3.21 11.79
C TRP A 110 13.93 -3.69 11.46
N TYR A 111 14.12 -4.21 10.25
CA TYR A 111 15.42 -4.65 9.78
C TYR A 111 16.47 -3.54 9.83
N TYR A 112 16.12 -2.36 9.35
CA TYR A 112 17.05 -1.22 9.34
C TYR A 112 17.27 -0.66 10.73
N TYR A 113 16.21 -0.44 11.49
CA TYR A 113 16.27 0.19 12.80
C TYR A 113 17.06 -0.66 13.81
N LEU A 114 16.77 -1.95 13.88
CA LEU A 114 17.41 -2.86 14.85
C LEU A 114 18.89 -3.15 14.52
N ASN A 115 19.32 -2.86 13.29
CA ASN A 115 20.72 -2.99 12.91
C ASN A 115 21.58 -1.76 13.20
N LEU A 116 20.98 -0.66 13.65
CA LEU A 116 21.71 0.55 14.01
C LEU A 116 22.55 0.33 15.29
N PRO A 117 23.81 0.79 15.31
CA PRO A 117 24.68 0.63 16.49
C PRO A 117 24.10 1.22 17.78
N GLU A 118 23.48 2.40 17.69
CA GLU A 118 22.82 3.08 18.81
C GLU A 118 21.62 2.30 19.35
N ILE A 119 20.88 1.57 18.49
CA ILE A 119 19.75 0.76 18.92
C ILE A 119 20.24 -0.55 19.54
N LYS A 120 21.28 -1.16 18.98
CA LYS A 120 21.95 -2.32 19.60
C LYS A 120 22.47 -1.99 20.99
N ALA A 121 23.02 -0.80 21.19
CA ALA A 121 23.44 -0.34 22.53
C ALA A 121 22.25 -0.23 23.50
N ARG A 122 21.09 0.30 23.07
CA ARG A 122 19.86 0.34 23.90
C ARG A 122 19.37 -1.07 24.26
N ILE A 123 19.48 -2.02 23.36
CA ILE A 123 19.11 -3.41 23.62
C ILE A 123 20.05 -4.03 24.66
N GLU A 124 21.36 -3.77 24.57
CA GLU A 124 22.36 -4.24 25.54
C GLU A 124 22.13 -3.65 26.94
N THR A 125 21.69 -2.38 27.01
CA THR A 125 21.37 -1.71 28.30
C THR A 125 19.97 -2.01 28.81
N GLN A 126 19.19 -2.83 28.09
CA GLN A 126 17.81 -3.17 28.43
C GLN A 126 16.92 -1.93 28.54
N ASP A 127 17.06 -0.99 27.61
CA ASP A 127 16.22 0.21 27.55
C ASP A 127 14.92 -0.07 26.78
N SER A 128 13.84 0.59 27.17
CA SER A 128 12.60 0.65 26.39
C SER A 128 12.75 1.62 25.23
N PHE A 129 12.22 1.29 24.06
CA PHE A 129 12.28 2.17 22.89
C PHE A 129 11.11 1.95 21.94
N GLY A 130 10.77 3.02 21.20
CA GLY A 130 9.74 2.99 20.17
C GLY A 130 10.18 3.74 18.93
N THR A 131 9.65 3.35 17.79
CA THR A 131 9.92 4.03 16.53
C THR A 131 8.72 4.00 15.60
N LEU A 132 8.64 5.01 14.73
CA LEU A 132 7.66 5.19 13.67
C LEU A 132 8.35 5.19 12.32
N CYS A 133 7.70 4.57 11.33
CA CYS A 133 8.09 4.65 9.94
C CYS A 133 6.88 5.01 9.09
N TYR A 134 7.07 5.82 8.05
CA TYR A 134 6.05 6.13 7.07
C TYR A 134 6.67 6.41 5.70
N GLY A 135 5.86 6.32 4.67
CA GLY A 135 6.25 6.60 3.30
C GLY A 135 5.60 5.67 2.29
N LYS A 136 6.03 5.80 1.03
CA LYS A 136 5.49 5.02 -0.09
C LYS A 136 5.74 3.53 0.07
N VAL A 137 4.75 2.74 -0.30
CA VAL A 137 4.80 1.29 -0.48
C VAL A 137 4.21 0.92 -1.83
N TYR A 138 4.49 -0.28 -2.32
CA TYR A 138 4.25 -0.67 -3.69
C TYR A 138 3.65 -2.06 -3.76
N ARG A 139 2.49 -2.20 -4.41
CA ARG A 139 1.85 -3.50 -4.64
C ARG A 139 1.25 -3.54 -6.04
N LYS A 140 1.24 -4.70 -6.64
CA LYS A 140 0.38 -4.96 -7.79
C LYS A 140 -1.02 -5.18 -7.26
N ASP A 141 -1.96 -4.35 -7.67
CA ASP A 141 -3.31 -4.32 -7.09
C ASP A 141 -4.36 -4.08 -8.18
N GLU A 142 -5.61 -4.31 -7.82
CA GLU A 142 -6.76 -4.03 -8.67
C GLU A 142 -6.84 -2.57 -9.07
N ILE A 143 -7.59 -2.28 -10.13
CA ILE A 143 -7.89 -0.91 -10.54
C ILE A 143 -9.31 -0.59 -10.10
N ASP A 144 -9.42 0.19 -9.03
CA ASP A 144 -10.67 0.74 -8.57
C ASP A 144 -10.49 2.15 -7.99
N ARG A 145 -11.53 2.66 -7.33
CA ARG A 145 -11.51 3.99 -6.72
C ARG A 145 -10.75 4.05 -5.40
N ARG A 146 -10.32 2.91 -4.86
CA ARG A 146 -9.71 2.79 -3.51
C ARG A 146 -8.28 2.27 -3.55
N HIS A 147 -7.83 1.69 -4.68
CA HIS A 147 -6.53 1.04 -4.81
C HIS A 147 -5.64 1.70 -5.86
N MET A 148 -4.37 1.79 -5.52
CA MET A 148 -3.29 2.22 -6.41
C MET A 148 -2.04 1.36 -6.17
N ASN A 149 -1.22 1.18 -7.20
CA ASN A 149 0.05 0.45 -7.07
C ASN A 149 1.07 1.15 -6.15
N VAL A 150 0.94 2.45 -6.00
CA VAL A 150 1.73 3.28 -5.08
C VAL A 150 0.78 3.89 -4.07
N PHE A 151 1.03 3.63 -2.81
CA PHE A 151 0.29 4.22 -1.71
C PHE A 151 1.22 4.41 -0.52
N HIS A 152 0.72 4.97 0.58
CA HIS A 152 1.54 5.26 1.74
C HIS A 152 1.07 4.44 2.94
N GLN A 153 2.02 3.94 3.69
CA GLN A 153 1.77 3.34 5.00
C GLN A 153 2.47 4.13 6.09
N MET A 154 1.91 4.05 7.27
CA MET A 154 2.53 4.44 8.52
C MET A 154 2.40 3.28 9.50
N GLY A 155 3.51 2.93 10.13
CA GLY A 155 3.54 1.94 11.18
C GLY A 155 4.46 2.36 12.31
N GLY A 156 4.30 1.67 13.41
CA GLY A 156 5.10 1.89 14.60
C GLY A 156 5.16 0.67 15.48
N TRP A 157 6.11 0.66 16.36
CA TRP A 157 6.24 -0.34 17.41
C TRP A 157 6.88 0.24 18.66
N HIS A 158 6.62 -0.43 19.78
CA HIS A 158 7.25 -0.15 21.06
C HIS A 158 7.73 -1.47 21.65
N LEU A 159 8.99 -1.54 22.02
CA LEU A 159 9.57 -2.68 22.71
C LEU A 159 10.03 -2.27 24.10
N VAL A 160 9.70 -3.13 25.06
CA VAL A 160 10.11 -3.00 26.45
C VAL A 160 10.76 -4.29 26.94
N PRO A 161 11.75 -4.26 27.84
CA PRO A 161 12.31 -5.44 28.46
C PRO A 161 11.23 -6.25 29.21
N ASP A 162 11.28 -7.57 29.10
CA ASP A 162 10.37 -8.47 29.82
C ASP A 162 10.46 -8.28 31.36
N THR A 163 11.57 -7.74 31.85
CA THR A 163 11.81 -7.41 33.26
C THR A 163 11.16 -6.11 33.73
N GLU A 164 10.83 -5.21 32.78
CA GLU A 164 10.23 -3.91 33.08
C GLU A 164 8.71 -4.00 33.14
N LYS A 165 8.11 -4.48 32.05
CA LYS A 165 6.65 -4.58 31.90
C LYS A 165 6.26 -5.66 30.91
N THR A 166 5.14 -6.34 31.17
CA THR A 166 4.46 -7.14 30.18
C THR A 166 3.44 -6.27 29.44
N ILE A 167 3.65 -6.05 28.16
CA ILE A 167 2.72 -5.33 27.30
C ILE A 167 1.51 -6.22 26.98
N THR A 168 0.34 -5.62 26.98
CA THR A 168 -0.95 -6.28 26.76
C THR A 168 -1.64 -5.72 25.50
N LEU A 169 -2.69 -6.41 25.04
CA LEU A 169 -3.56 -5.86 23.98
C LEU A 169 -4.26 -4.56 24.38
N ASP A 170 -4.50 -4.36 25.68
CA ASP A 170 -5.15 -3.11 26.13
C ASP A 170 -4.18 -1.93 26.07
N ASP A 171 -2.87 -2.15 26.25
CA ASP A 171 -1.86 -1.12 25.97
C ASP A 171 -1.87 -0.73 24.47
N LEU A 172 -1.96 -1.71 23.58
CA LEU A 172 -2.07 -1.45 22.14
C LEU A 172 -3.38 -0.75 21.78
N LYS A 173 -4.54 -1.21 22.31
CA LYS A 173 -5.82 -0.58 22.07
C LYS A 173 -5.86 0.88 22.47
N GLN A 174 -5.19 1.25 23.56
CA GLN A 174 -5.05 2.65 23.96
C GLN A 174 -4.35 3.47 22.87
N VAL A 175 -3.21 3.00 22.39
CA VAL A 175 -2.45 3.67 21.32
C VAL A 175 -3.30 3.81 20.04
N LEU A 176 -3.97 2.73 19.64
CA LEU A 176 -4.78 2.71 18.42
C LEU A 176 -6.02 3.62 18.56
N SER A 177 -6.61 3.71 19.75
CA SER A 177 -7.68 4.68 20.03
C SER A 177 -7.20 6.11 19.85
N GLU A 178 -6.04 6.46 20.41
CA GLU A 178 -5.44 7.79 20.24
C GLU A 178 -5.16 8.10 18.75
N VAL A 179 -4.66 7.12 17.99
CA VAL A 179 -4.44 7.26 16.54
C VAL A 179 -5.75 7.52 15.81
N VAL A 180 -6.79 6.71 16.05
CA VAL A 180 -8.11 6.86 15.43
C VAL A 180 -8.71 8.22 15.73
N GLU A 181 -8.71 8.62 17.00
CA GLU A 181 -9.27 9.91 17.43
C GLU A 181 -8.47 11.10 16.91
N SER A 182 -7.16 10.97 16.72
CA SER A 182 -6.33 12.03 16.13
C SER A 182 -6.68 12.32 14.68
N VAL A 183 -7.12 11.30 13.93
CA VAL A 183 -7.48 11.40 12.50
C VAL A 183 -8.94 11.80 12.33
N PHE A 184 -9.86 11.15 13.03
CA PHE A 184 -11.30 11.26 12.81
C PHE A 184 -12.03 12.13 13.85
N GLY A 185 -11.37 12.47 14.95
CA GLY A 185 -11.97 13.16 16.10
C GLY A 185 -12.64 12.18 17.09
N SER A 186 -12.91 12.66 18.30
CA SER A 186 -13.42 11.83 19.42
C SER A 186 -14.86 11.33 19.27
N SER A 187 -15.59 11.80 18.26
CA SER A 187 -16.98 11.39 17.99
C SER A 187 -17.09 10.17 17.06
N ILE A 188 -15.98 9.70 16.52
CA ILE A 188 -15.99 8.54 15.62
C ILE A 188 -16.39 7.26 16.37
N VAL A 189 -17.24 6.46 15.76
CA VAL A 189 -17.60 5.15 16.28
C VAL A 189 -16.64 4.11 15.70
N TYR A 190 -15.94 3.39 16.55
CA TYR A 190 -14.99 2.36 16.14
C TYR A 190 -15.07 1.13 17.05
N ARG A 191 -14.55 0.01 16.58
CA ARG A 191 -14.45 -1.24 17.35
C ARG A 191 -13.15 -1.97 17.04
N PHE A 192 -12.77 -2.86 17.95
CA PHE A 192 -11.64 -3.77 17.80
C PHE A 192 -12.17 -5.18 17.49
N ASN A 193 -11.61 -5.81 16.47
CA ASN A 193 -11.83 -7.21 16.15
C ASN A 193 -10.53 -8.00 16.31
N THR A 194 -10.64 -9.31 16.52
CA THR A 194 -9.49 -10.21 16.45
C THR A 194 -9.09 -10.41 15.00
N ASP A 195 -7.77 -10.45 14.76
CA ASP A 195 -7.19 -10.73 13.46
C ASP A 195 -5.99 -11.68 13.61
N THR A 196 -5.39 -12.09 12.48
CA THR A 196 -4.24 -13.00 12.46
C THR A 196 -3.19 -12.50 11.49
N PHE A 197 -2.02 -12.09 12.01
CA PHE A 197 -0.87 -11.73 11.20
C PHE A 197 0.29 -12.72 11.44
N PRO A 198 1.14 -12.97 10.43
CA PRO A 198 2.27 -13.91 10.58
C PRO A 198 3.25 -13.52 11.69
N TYR A 199 3.38 -12.22 11.96
CA TYR A 199 4.42 -11.64 12.82
C TYR A 199 3.94 -11.18 14.20
N THR A 200 2.62 -11.21 14.48
CA THR A 200 2.05 -10.84 15.78
C THR A 200 1.09 -11.91 16.30
N ASP A 201 0.98 -12.02 17.65
CA ASP A 201 0.05 -12.89 18.35
C ASP A 201 -0.04 -12.49 19.82
N PRO A 202 -1.20 -12.11 20.36
CA PRO A 202 -2.45 -11.88 19.64
C PRO A 202 -2.41 -10.66 18.71
N SER A 203 -3.29 -10.68 17.72
CA SER A 203 -3.46 -9.60 16.74
C SER A 203 -4.88 -9.06 16.76
N LEU A 204 -5.05 -7.81 16.35
CA LEU A 204 -6.34 -7.15 16.21
C LEU A 204 -6.34 -6.17 15.04
N GLU A 205 -7.54 -5.87 14.58
CA GLU A 205 -7.83 -4.80 13.64
C GLU A 205 -8.78 -3.78 14.27
N VAL A 206 -8.78 -2.57 13.71
CA VAL A 206 -9.74 -1.53 14.06
C VAL A 206 -10.62 -1.23 12.85
N GLU A 207 -11.92 -1.24 13.09
CA GLU A 207 -12.92 -0.81 12.13
C GLU A 207 -13.61 0.46 12.61
N VAL A 208 -13.94 1.34 11.67
CA VAL A 208 -14.78 2.52 11.89
C VAL A 208 -16.11 2.36 11.18
N GLU A 209 -17.16 2.95 11.77
CA GLU A 209 -18.49 2.98 11.14
C GLU A 209 -18.54 4.11 10.11
N VAL A 210 -18.81 3.75 8.85
CA VAL A 210 -18.95 4.67 7.72
C VAL A 210 -20.26 4.39 7.01
N ASN A 211 -21.22 5.31 7.09
CA ASN A 211 -22.55 5.18 6.45
C ASN A 211 -23.32 3.90 6.83
N GLY A 212 -23.16 3.40 8.06
CA GLY A 212 -23.80 2.16 8.55
C GLY A 212 -23.03 0.88 8.22
N GLU A 213 -21.87 0.97 7.60
CA GLU A 213 -20.96 -0.15 7.32
C GLU A 213 -19.69 -0.05 8.14
N TRP A 214 -19.14 -1.21 8.54
CA TRP A 214 -17.88 -1.29 9.23
C TRP A 214 -16.74 -1.42 8.23
N VAL A 215 -15.75 -0.55 8.32
CA VAL A 215 -14.60 -0.51 7.42
C VAL A 215 -13.31 -0.64 8.24
N GLU A 216 -12.54 -1.67 7.95
CA GLU A 216 -11.19 -1.84 8.51
C GLU A 216 -10.29 -0.67 8.10
N ILE A 217 -9.56 -0.11 9.07
CA ILE A 217 -8.68 1.04 8.84
C ILE A 217 -7.24 0.79 9.24
N LEU A 218 -6.99 -0.02 10.23
CA LEU A 218 -5.65 -0.31 10.74
C LEU A 218 -5.59 -1.66 11.46
N GLY A 219 -4.41 -2.25 11.51
CA GLY A 219 -4.14 -3.48 12.24
C GLY A 219 -2.91 -3.37 13.13
N GLY A 220 -2.85 -4.26 14.12
CA GLY A 220 -1.72 -4.33 15.04
C GLY A 220 -1.75 -5.60 15.88
N GLY A 221 -0.72 -5.76 16.71
CA GLY A 221 -0.63 -6.92 17.61
C GLY A 221 0.64 -6.91 18.44
N LEU A 222 0.78 -7.95 19.24
CA LEU A 222 1.98 -8.16 20.05
C LEU A 222 2.99 -8.97 19.21
N PRO A 223 4.21 -8.47 18.97
CA PRO A 223 5.23 -9.18 18.21
C PRO A 223 5.50 -10.58 18.75
N ARG A 224 5.49 -11.59 17.88
CA ARG A 224 5.87 -12.95 18.25
C ARG A 224 7.32 -13.00 18.70
N LYS A 225 7.62 -13.75 19.76
CA LYS A 225 8.99 -13.92 20.26
C LYS A 225 9.93 -14.49 19.19
N GLU A 226 9.42 -15.39 18.33
CA GLU A 226 10.17 -15.97 17.21
C GLU A 226 10.53 -14.90 16.18
N VAL A 227 9.62 -13.95 15.92
CA VAL A 227 9.90 -12.83 15.01
C VAL A 227 10.97 -11.91 15.61
N LEU A 228 10.86 -11.56 16.88
CA LEU A 228 11.91 -10.79 17.57
C LEU A 228 13.26 -11.50 17.52
N ALA A 229 13.27 -12.83 17.71
CA ALA A 229 14.48 -13.64 17.62
C ALA A 229 15.12 -13.64 16.23
N ASN A 230 14.34 -13.57 15.13
CA ASN A 230 14.86 -13.40 13.77
C ASN A 230 15.70 -12.12 13.62
N PHE A 231 15.44 -11.10 14.44
CA PHE A 231 16.22 -9.86 14.50
C PHE A 231 17.30 -9.88 15.61
N GLY A 232 17.51 -11.02 16.27
CA GLY A 232 18.47 -11.14 17.37
C GLY A 232 17.99 -10.54 18.70
N ILE A 233 16.70 -10.24 18.84
CA ILE A 233 16.09 -9.65 20.03
C ILE A 233 15.54 -10.75 20.94
N THR A 234 16.01 -10.79 22.16
CA THR A 234 15.51 -11.68 23.22
C THR A 234 15.28 -10.90 24.52
N GLY A 235 14.34 -11.34 25.34
CA GLY A 235 14.03 -10.67 26.60
C GLY A 235 13.24 -9.39 26.47
N TYR A 236 12.56 -9.20 25.33
CA TYR A 236 11.68 -8.07 25.04
C TYR A 236 10.28 -8.53 24.66
N ASN A 237 9.32 -7.68 24.95
CA ASN A 237 7.95 -7.74 24.45
C ASN A 237 7.50 -6.35 24.03
N GLY A 238 6.32 -6.22 23.44
CA GLY A 238 5.87 -4.92 22.95
C GLY A 238 4.58 -5.00 22.17
N TRP A 239 4.31 -3.92 21.44
CA TRP A 239 3.24 -3.84 20.46
C TRP A 239 3.74 -3.26 19.14
N ALA A 240 3.03 -3.58 18.08
CA ALA A 240 3.25 -3.03 16.74
C ALA A 240 1.91 -2.75 16.04
N PHE A 241 1.88 -1.74 15.17
CA PHE A 241 0.73 -1.43 14.32
C PHE A 241 1.16 -0.92 12.95
N GLY A 242 0.22 -0.95 12.00
CA GLY A 242 0.40 -0.36 10.68
C GLY A 242 -0.92 -0.06 9.99
N PHE A 243 -0.92 0.93 9.11
CA PHE A 243 -2.10 1.32 8.33
C PHE A 243 -1.76 2.06 7.04
N GLY A 244 -2.69 1.98 6.07
CA GLY A 244 -2.63 2.74 4.84
C GLY A 244 -3.15 4.16 5.04
N LEU A 245 -2.34 5.17 4.74
CA LEU A 245 -2.70 6.58 4.94
C LEU A 245 -3.86 7.00 4.01
N GLU A 246 -3.87 6.53 2.78
CA GLU A 246 -4.94 6.84 1.81
C GLU A 246 -6.30 6.35 2.26
N ARG A 247 -6.39 5.15 2.85
CA ARG A 247 -7.65 4.60 3.34
C ARG A 247 -8.29 5.53 4.38
N LEU A 248 -7.49 5.97 5.35
CA LEU A 248 -7.96 6.90 6.38
C LEU A 248 -8.32 8.27 5.78
N ALA A 249 -7.51 8.76 4.83
CA ALA A 249 -7.77 10.04 4.15
C ALA A 249 -9.07 10.01 3.35
N ILE A 250 -9.30 8.93 2.58
CA ILE A 250 -10.54 8.72 1.81
C ILE A 250 -11.76 8.76 2.74
N ILE A 251 -11.71 8.03 3.86
CA ILE A 251 -12.81 7.99 4.82
C ILE A 251 -13.01 9.36 5.49
N SER A 252 -11.92 9.97 5.97
CA SER A 252 -11.95 11.24 6.69
C SER A 252 -12.53 12.40 5.87
N MET A 253 -12.29 12.39 4.56
CA MET A 253 -12.72 13.43 3.63
C MET A 253 -13.89 13.01 2.73
N LYS A 254 -14.36 11.76 2.85
CA LYS A 254 -15.36 11.14 1.95
C LYS A 254 -14.97 11.29 0.47
N LEU A 255 -13.71 11.03 0.16
CA LEU A 255 -13.22 11.12 -1.21
C LEU A 255 -13.87 10.05 -2.09
N PRO A 256 -14.41 10.41 -3.25
CA PRO A 256 -15.01 9.44 -4.16
C PRO A 256 -13.96 8.61 -4.95
N ASP A 257 -12.68 9.04 -4.93
CA ASP A 257 -11.63 8.44 -5.75
C ASP A 257 -10.25 8.76 -5.14
N ILE A 258 -9.42 7.73 -4.93
CA ILE A 258 -8.07 7.83 -4.37
C ILE A 258 -7.15 8.76 -5.19
N ARG A 259 -7.35 8.81 -6.53
CA ARG A 259 -6.53 9.62 -7.44
C ARG A 259 -6.64 11.12 -7.17
N LEU A 260 -7.70 11.58 -6.47
CA LEU A 260 -7.84 12.97 -6.06
C LEU A 260 -6.70 13.42 -5.14
N LEU A 261 -6.11 12.52 -4.36
CA LEU A 261 -4.96 12.82 -3.52
C LEU A 261 -3.72 13.25 -4.33
N TRP A 262 -3.65 12.83 -5.60
CA TRP A 262 -2.55 13.10 -6.52
C TRP A 262 -2.87 14.21 -7.53
N SER A 263 -4.05 14.84 -7.41
CA SER A 263 -4.50 15.86 -8.37
C SER A 263 -3.61 17.09 -8.36
N SER A 264 -3.33 17.60 -9.55
CA SER A 264 -2.66 18.89 -9.75
C SER A 264 -3.63 20.07 -9.75
N ASP A 265 -4.97 19.83 -9.79
CA ASP A 265 -5.99 20.87 -9.82
C ASP A 265 -6.05 21.57 -8.45
N GLU A 266 -5.80 22.87 -8.44
CA GLU A 266 -5.82 23.70 -7.23
C GLU A 266 -7.20 23.74 -6.55
N ARG A 267 -8.29 23.53 -7.28
CA ARG A 267 -9.65 23.45 -6.72
C ARG A 267 -9.85 22.17 -5.93
N VAL A 268 -9.21 21.06 -6.38
CA VAL A 268 -9.15 19.79 -5.64
C VAL A 268 -8.28 19.96 -4.41
N LYS A 269 -7.02 20.39 -4.58
CA LYS A 269 -6.05 20.53 -3.48
C LYS A 269 -6.59 21.35 -2.32
N LYS A 270 -7.27 22.47 -2.58
CA LYS A 270 -7.87 23.33 -1.55
C LYS A 270 -8.94 22.65 -0.71
N GLN A 271 -9.53 21.56 -1.20
CA GLN A 271 -10.55 20.79 -0.49
C GLN A 271 -9.97 19.59 0.27
N LEU A 272 -8.73 19.18 -0.01
CA LEU A 272 -8.09 18.05 0.65
C LEU A 272 -7.68 18.41 2.09
N VAL A 273 -8.65 18.48 2.97
CA VAL A 273 -8.49 18.84 4.39
C VAL A 273 -9.14 17.76 5.25
N LEU A 274 -8.34 17.06 6.06
CA LEU A 274 -8.81 15.99 6.94
C LEU A 274 -9.99 16.44 7.83
N GLY A 275 -11.05 15.65 7.83
CA GLY A 275 -12.29 15.92 8.56
C GLY A 275 -13.27 16.83 7.84
N LYS A 276 -12.95 17.30 6.62
CA LYS A 276 -13.87 18.05 5.77
C LYS A 276 -14.31 17.19 4.60
N GLU A 277 -15.63 17.12 4.39
CA GLU A 277 -16.20 16.40 3.26
C GLU A 277 -15.79 17.06 1.93
N PHE A 278 -15.29 16.26 1.00
CA PHE A 278 -14.95 16.71 -0.33
C PHE A 278 -16.22 16.91 -1.17
N ILE A 279 -16.33 18.05 -1.81
CA ILE A 279 -17.43 18.38 -2.72
C ILE A 279 -16.92 18.20 -4.15
N GLU A 280 -17.54 17.30 -4.91
CA GLU A 280 -17.14 17.08 -6.32
C GLU A 280 -17.20 18.39 -7.12
N ILE A 281 -16.05 18.77 -7.68
CA ILE A 281 -15.91 20.01 -8.46
C ILE A 281 -16.71 19.93 -9.76
N SER A 282 -16.80 18.73 -10.33
CA SER A 282 -17.61 18.44 -11.51
C SER A 282 -17.97 16.97 -11.57
N LYS A 283 -19.24 16.69 -11.90
CA LYS A 283 -19.73 15.31 -12.09
C LYS A 283 -19.62 14.94 -13.58
N TYR A 284 -18.42 14.75 -14.08
CA TYR A 284 -18.24 14.23 -15.42
C TYR A 284 -18.66 12.77 -15.49
N PRO A 285 -19.56 12.39 -16.43
CA PRO A 285 -20.01 11.02 -16.53
C PRO A 285 -18.86 10.10 -16.94
N PRO A 286 -18.79 8.88 -16.38
CA PRO A 286 -17.86 7.87 -16.86
C PRO A 286 -18.30 7.34 -18.23
N ALA A 287 -17.35 6.87 -19.02
CA ALA A 287 -17.58 6.11 -20.22
C ALA A 287 -17.16 4.65 -20.01
N PHE A 288 -18.00 3.71 -20.43
CA PHE A 288 -17.76 2.27 -20.25
C PHE A 288 -17.41 1.64 -21.60
N ARG A 289 -16.43 0.73 -21.61
CA ARG A 289 -16.11 -0.15 -22.74
C ARG A 289 -15.80 -1.53 -22.20
N ASP A 290 -16.30 -2.53 -22.90
CA ASP A 290 -16.06 -3.93 -22.57
C ASP A 290 -14.98 -4.49 -23.50
N ILE A 291 -14.05 -5.26 -22.95
CA ILE A 291 -13.03 -6.00 -23.69
C ILE A 291 -13.12 -7.47 -23.33
N SER A 292 -13.14 -8.33 -24.34
CA SER A 292 -13.12 -9.77 -24.15
C SER A 292 -11.96 -10.38 -24.92
N PHE A 293 -11.22 -11.27 -24.27
CA PHE A 293 -10.06 -11.91 -24.88
C PHE A 293 -9.80 -13.31 -24.32
N VAL A 294 -9.14 -14.12 -25.14
CA VAL A 294 -8.71 -15.47 -24.76
C VAL A 294 -7.21 -15.50 -24.55
N VAL A 295 -6.77 -16.07 -23.44
CA VAL A 295 -5.36 -16.20 -23.04
C VAL A 295 -5.07 -17.60 -22.51
N SER A 296 -3.78 -17.91 -22.26
CA SER A 296 -3.41 -19.13 -21.57
C SER A 296 -3.86 -19.14 -20.10
N LYS A 297 -4.08 -20.30 -19.50
CA LYS A 297 -4.42 -20.46 -18.08
C LYS A 297 -3.34 -19.96 -17.10
N GLY A 298 -2.13 -19.70 -17.59
CA GLY A 298 -1.07 -19.04 -16.83
C GLY A 298 -1.12 -17.52 -16.80
N PHE A 299 -2.18 -16.92 -17.38
CA PHE A 299 -2.39 -15.48 -17.35
C PHE A 299 -2.62 -14.97 -15.93
N VAL A 300 -1.97 -13.85 -15.59
CA VAL A 300 -2.06 -13.21 -14.28
C VAL A 300 -2.90 -11.94 -14.39
N PRO A 301 -4.10 -11.87 -13.77
CA PRO A 301 -4.97 -10.68 -13.84
C PRO A 301 -4.31 -9.38 -13.40
N ASN A 302 -3.46 -9.42 -12.35
CA ASN A 302 -2.79 -8.22 -11.85
C ASN A 302 -1.81 -7.60 -12.87
N ASP A 303 -1.14 -8.45 -13.68
CA ASP A 303 -0.30 -7.95 -14.78
C ASP A 303 -1.13 -7.24 -15.85
N TYR A 304 -2.37 -7.67 -16.05
CA TYR A 304 -3.32 -7.01 -16.95
C TYR A 304 -3.77 -5.65 -16.41
N PHE A 305 -4.03 -5.53 -15.12
CA PHE A 305 -4.35 -4.24 -14.52
C PHE A 305 -3.20 -3.23 -14.68
N ASP A 306 -1.96 -3.69 -14.53
CA ASP A 306 -0.79 -2.85 -14.80
C ASP A 306 -0.71 -2.42 -16.28
N LEU A 307 -1.01 -3.32 -17.21
CA LEU A 307 -1.07 -2.99 -18.64
C LEU A 307 -2.15 -1.94 -18.94
N VAL A 308 -3.33 -2.08 -18.34
CA VAL A 308 -4.42 -1.09 -18.50
C VAL A 308 -3.98 0.27 -17.97
N ARG A 309 -3.31 0.34 -16.82
CA ARG A 309 -2.75 1.58 -16.27
C ARG A 309 -1.69 2.20 -17.17
N ASP A 310 -0.83 1.38 -17.79
CA ASP A 310 0.20 1.85 -18.72
C ASP A 310 -0.40 2.48 -19.98
N VAL A 311 -1.52 1.95 -20.47
CA VAL A 311 -2.20 2.45 -21.66
C VAL A 311 -3.06 3.66 -21.38
N ALA A 312 -3.88 3.59 -20.32
CA ALA A 312 -4.95 4.57 -20.06
C ALA A 312 -4.56 5.63 -19.01
N GLY A 313 -3.50 5.38 -18.21
CA GLY A 313 -3.04 6.31 -17.17
C GLY A 313 -4.17 6.68 -16.21
N ASP A 314 -4.25 7.97 -15.90
CA ASP A 314 -5.23 8.51 -14.95
C ASP A 314 -6.68 8.54 -15.49
N LEU A 315 -6.89 8.14 -16.75
CA LEU A 315 -8.23 8.06 -17.33
C LEU A 315 -8.95 6.75 -17.03
N VAL A 316 -8.24 5.71 -16.56
CA VAL A 316 -8.90 4.48 -16.07
C VAL A 316 -9.38 4.66 -14.66
N GLY A 317 -10.69 4.49 -14.42
CA GLY A 317 -11.32 4.60 -13.10
C GLY A 317 -11.51 3.26 -12.42
N GLU A 318 -11.80 2.23 -13.21
CA GLU A 318 -12.12 0.90 -12.70
C GLU A 318 -11.98 -0.14 -13.83
N VAL A 319 -11.57 -1.34 -13.49
CA VAL A 319 -11.60 -2.51 -14.35
C VAL A 319 -12.32 -3.63 -13.62
N GLU A 320 -13.50 -3.97 -14.08
CA GLU A 320 -14.37 -4.98 -13.49
C GLU A 320 -14.35 -6.27 -14.31
N LEU A 321 -14.10 -7.40 -13.66
CA LEU A 321 -14.25 -8.70 -14.29
C LEU A 321 -15.74 -9.02 -14.45
N ILE A 322 -16.24 -9.05 -15.69
CA ILE A 322 -17.64 -9.37 -15.99
C ILE A 322 -17.85 -10.88 -16.02
N ASP A 323 -16.94 -11.59 -16.69
CA ASP A 323 -17.10 -13.03 -16.91
C ASP A 323 -15.75 -13.71 -17.14
N THR A 324 -15.69 -14.99 -16.73
CA THR A 324 -14.59 -15.91 -17.01
C THR A 324 -15.18 -17.19 -17.59
N TYR A 325 -14.74 -17.58 -18.79
CA TYR A 325 -15.31 -18.72 -19.49
C TYR A 325 -14.23 -19.66 -20.03
N GLU A 326 -14.35 -20.95 -19.69
CA GLU A 326 -13.52 -22.03 -20.19
C GLU A 326 -14.32 -22.94 -21.12
N ASN A 327 -13.72 -23.32 -22.24
CA ASN A 327 -14.31 -24.28 -23.15
C ASN A 327 -13.21 -24.92 -23.99
N ASP A 328 -12.90 -26.17 -23.67
CA ASP A 328 -11.79 -26.92 -24.25
C ASP A 328 -12.00 -27.18 -25.76
N GLU A 329 -13.24 -27.37 -26.21
CA GLU A 329 -13.55 -27.60 -27.63
C GLU A 329 -13.36 -26.33 -28.47
N LYS A 330 -13.63 -25.16 -27.85
CA LYS A 330 -13.63 -23.88 -28.56
C LYS A 330 -12.28 -23.16 -28.51
N PHE A 331 -11.55 -23.26 -27.40
CA PHE A 331 -10.31 -22.51 -27.15
C PHE A 331 -9.08 -23.41 -27.00
N GLY A 332 -9.27 -24.70 -26.69
CA GLY A 332 -8.24 -25.63 -26.26
C GLY A 332 -8.17 -25.72 -24.72
N ALA A 333 -7.64 -26.83 -24.22
CA ALA A 333 -7.63 -27.17 -22.78
C ALA A 333 -6.81 -26.21 -21.91
N ASP A 334 -5.84 -25.50 -22.51
CA ASP A 334 -4.91 -24.60 -21.81
C ASP A 334 -5.30 -23.13 -21.92
N LYS A 335 -6.52 -22.82 -22.35
CA LYS A 335 -6.97 -21.43 -22.56
C LYS A 335 -8.21 -21.11 -21.75
N VAL A 336 -8.34 -19.83 -21.42
CA VAL A 336 -9.47 -19.23 -20.72
C VAL A 336 -9.83 -17.89 -21.34
N SER A 337 -11.11 -17.57 -21.41
CA SER A 337 -11.62 -16.28 -21.87
C SER A 337 -11.98 -15.41 -20.67
N TYR A 338 -11.49 -14.18 -20.67
CA TYR A 338 -11.88 -13.13 -19.74
C TYR A 338 -12.69 -12.06 -20.46
N ALA A 339 -13.68 -11.51 -19.77
CA ALA A 339 -14.42 -10.33 -20.18
C ALA A 339 -14.33 -9.28 -19.08
N TYR A 340 -13.77 -8.14 -19.39
CA TYR A 340 -13.64 -7.01 -18.46
C TYR A 340 -14.42 -5.81 -18.94
N ARG A 341 -15.01 -5.07 -17.99
CA ARG A 341 -15.53 -3.72 -18.21
C ARG A 341 -14.49 -2.72 -17.75
N VAL A 342 -14.09 -1.84 -18.66
CA VAL A 342 -13.18 -0.74 -18.37
C VAL A 342 -13.98 0.54 -18.25
N THR A 343 -13.92 1.16 -17.10
CA THR A 343 -14.53 2.48 -16.81
C THR A 343 -13.50 3.57 -17.06
N TYR A 344 -13.73 4.37 -18.07
CA TYR A 344 -12.93 5.56 -18.36
C TYR A 344 -13.57 6.78 -17.72
N ARG A 345 -12.79 7.57 -16.99
CA ARG A 345 -13.26 8.79 -16.34
C ARG A 345 -12.13 9.80 -16.20
N SER A 346 -12.40 11.06 -16.50
CA SER A 346 -11.54 12.17 -16.10
C SER A 346 -12.14 12.86 -14.89
N ILE A 347 -11.29 13.27 -13.95
CA ILE A 347 -11.67 14.13 -12.81
C ILE A 347 -11.71 15.61 -13.21
N GLU A 348 -11.23 15.95 -14.41
CA GLU A 348 -11.05 17.34 -14.88
C GLU A 348 -12.05 17.75 -15.97
N ARG A 349 -12.59 16.81 -16.76
CA ARG A 349 -13.47 17.10 -17.90
C ARG A 349 -14.32 15.88 -18.32
N THR A 350 -15.36 16.15 -19.10
CA THR A 350 -16.07 15.08 -19.83
C THR A 350 -15.17 14.50 -20.92
N LEU A 351 -15.04 13.19 -20.96
CA LEU A 351 -14.35 12.49 -22.06
C LEU A 351 -15.25 12.45 -23.29
N GLN A 352 -14.67 12.71 -24.46
CA GLN A 352 -15.37 12.56 -25.73
C GLN A 352 -15.41 11.09 -26.14
N GLY A 353 -16.51 10.64 -26.77
CA GLY A 353 -16.65 9.24 -27.18
C GLY A 353 -15.52 8.76 -28.08
N GLU A 354 -15.12 9.57 -29.08
CA GLU A 354 -14.03 9.26 -30.00
C GLU A 354 -12.66 9.12 -29.31
N GLU A 355 -12.41 9.91 -28.27
CA GLU A 355 -11.19 9.83 -27.46
C GLU A 355 -11.16 8.50 -26.68
N VAL A 356 -12.29 8.13 -26.07
CA VAL A 356 -12.42 6.87 -25.35
C VAL A 356 -12.27 5.68 -26.29
N ASP A 357 -12.89 5.74 -27.47
CA ASP A 357 -12.79 4.68 -28.48
C ASP A 357 -11.35 4.49 -28.98
N ALA A 358 -10.64 5.58 -29.22
CA ALA A 358 -9.23 5.53 -29.64
C ALA A 358 -8.34 4.93 -28.53
N LEU A 359 -8.58 5.31 -27.26
CA LEU A 359 -7.85 4.78 -26.12
C LEU A 359 -8.15 3.30 -25.91
N HIS A 360 -9.41 2.91 -26.01
CA HIS A 360 -9.84 1.51 -25.85
C HIS A 360 -9.28 0.62 -26.97
N LYS A 361 -9.29 1.10 -28.20
CA LYS A 361 -8.66 0.40 -29.32
C LYS A 361 -7.16 0.18 -29.11
N LYS A 362 -6.46 1.19 -28.57
CA LYS A 362 -5.06 1.04 -28.20
C LYS A 362 -4.89 -0.03 -27.10
N LEU A 363 -5.81 -0.09 -26.15
CA LEU A 363 -5.80 -1.13 -25.10
C LEU A 363 -5.98 -2.53 -25.72
N GLU A 364 -6.93 -2.71 -26.64
CA GLU A 364 -7.12 -3.98 -27.35
C GLU A 364 -5.87 -4.42 -28.11
N GLU A 365 -5.24 -3.49 -28.85
CA GLU A 365 -4.01 -3.75 -29.60
C GLU A 365 -2.86 -4.16 -28.64
N THR A 366 -2.67 -3.42 -27.55
CA THR A 366 -1.63 -3.71 -26.57
C THR A 366 -1.91 -5.02 -25.84
N THR A 367 -3.18 -5.32 -25.50
CA THR A 367 -3.57 -6.60 -24.88
C THR A 367 -3.24 -7.77 -25.79
N ARG A 368 -3.51 -7.65 -27.09
CA ARG A 368 -3.17 -8.68 -28.09
C ARG A 368 -1.66 -8.94 -28.12
N GLU A 369 -0.87 -7.90 -28.13
CA GLU A 369 0.59 -8.00 -28.28
C GLU A 369 1.26 -8.51 -26.98
N VAL A 370 0.96 -7.89 -25.84
CA VAL A 370 1.67 -8.15 -24.58
C VAL A 370 1.19 -9.44 -23.93
N CYS A 371 -0.13 -9.69 -23.91
CA CYS A 371 -0.70 -10.89 -23.31
C CYS A 371 -0.75 -12.09 -24.26
N THR A 372 -0.30 -11.93 -25.52
CA THR A 372 -0.49 -12.93 -26.58
C THR A 372 -1.95 -13.38 -26.65
N ALA A 373 -2.86 -12.40 -26.54
CA ALA A 373 -4.29 -12.60 -26.41
C ALA A 373 -5.00 -12.58 -27.75
N GLU A 374 -6.06 -13.38 -27.88
CA GLU A 374 -7.02 -13.32 -28.97
C GLU A 374 -8.21 -12.45 -28.56
N ILE A 375 -8.31 -11.22 -29.07
CA ILE A 375 -9.43 -10.30 -28.80
C ILE A 375 -10.69 -10.80 -29.51
N ARG A 376 -11.84 -10.67 -28.85
CA ARG A 376 -13.13 -11.20 -29.32
C ARG A 376 -14.15 -10.10 -29.50
#